data_84f78b212118d3f7bc6907c3210f842a
#
_entry.id   84f78b212118d3f7bc6907c3210f842a
#
_cell.length_a   1.000
_cell.length_b   1.000
_cell.length_c   1.000
_cell.angle_alpha   90.00
_cell.angle_beta   90.00
_cell.angle_gamma   90.00
#
_symmetry.space_group_name_H-M   'P 1'
#
loop_
_entity.id
_entity.type
_entity.pdbx_description
1 polymer ?
#
loop_
_entity_poly.entity_id
_entity_poly.type
_entity_poly.pdbx_seq_one_letter_code
_entity_poly.pdbx_strand_id
1 'polypeptide(L)'
;MTHPLHTFRYCPRCGAPDLQHPHGRALHCPQCELTYYHNVAAAVACIVLDDRDHILSVRRAREPAKGTLDLPGGFVDPHESAEAAARRELQEETGLVPQSLRYLFSLPNTYPYSGIDVFTADLFYLARVPDFNGAHAAD
;
A
#
# COMPACT_ATOMS: atom_id res chain seq x y z
N MET A 1 -14.03 13.57 -2.73
CA MET A 1 -13.12 12.65 -2.01
C MET A 1 -12.77 13.28 -0.68
N THR A 2 -12.74 12.51 0.37
CA THR A 2 -12.69 13.05 1.74
C THR A 2 -11.37 12.66 2.40
N HIS A 3 -10.60 13.66 2.85
CA HIS A 3 -9.38 13.40 3.62
C HIS A 3 -9.70 12.54 4.85
N PRO A 4 -8.95 11.49 5.17
CA PRO A 4 -9.24 10.53 6.25
C PRO A 4 -9.51 11.21 7.61
N LEU A 5 -8.78 12.26 7.96
CA LEU A 5 -8.97 12.98 9.23
C LEU A 5 -10.34 13.67 9.35
N HIS A 6 -11.00 14.01 8.24
CA HIS A 6 -12.32 14.65 8.26
C HIS A 6 -13.47 13.67 8.54
N THR A 7 -13.18 12.37 8.58
CA THR A 7 -14.16 11.34 8.97
C THR A 7 -14.30 11.21 10.48
N PHE A 8 -13.31 11.65 11.25
CA PHE A 8 -13.35 11.60 12.70
C PHE A 8 -14.25 12.71 13.26
N ARG A 9 -15.36 12.34 13.86
CA ARG A 9 -16.28 13.26 14.53
C ARG A 9 -16.01 13.35 16.03
N TYR A 10 -15.35 12.35 16.58
CA TYR A 10 -15.07 12.22 18.01
C TYR A 10 -13.61 11.82 18.20
N CYS A 11 -13.04 12.26 19.32
CA CYS A 11 -11.67 11.89 19.67
C CYS A 11 -11.54 10.38 19.84
N PRO A 12 -10.59 9.71 19.15
CA PRO A 12 -10.41 8.27 19.26
C PRO A 12 -9.89 7.81 20.63
N ARG A 13 -9.40 8.76 21.47
CA ARG A 13 -8.92 8.45 22.82
C ARG A 13 -9.99 8.66 23.88
N CYS A 14 -10.67 9.81 23.91
CA CYS A 14 -11.59 10.19 25.00
C CYS A 14 -13.04 10.38 24.56
N GLY A 15 -13.36 10.31 23.28
CA GLY A 15 -14.72 10.47 22.77
C GLY A 15 -15.22 11.91 22.69
N ALA A 16 -14.40 12.92 22.97
CA ALA A 16 -14.82 14.32 22.88
C ALA A 16 -15.18 14.72 21.45
N PRO A 17 -16.23 15.54 21.23
CA PRO A 17 -16.68 15.90 19.87
C PRO A 17 -15.90 17.05 19.24
N ASP A 18 -15.23 17.89 20.04
CA ASP A 18 -14.62 19.13 19.56
C ASP A 18 -13.17 18.93 19.10
N LEU A 19 -13.03 18.30 17.92
CA LEU A 19 -11.74 18.07 17.32
C LEU A 19 -11.27 19.28 16.52
N GLN A 20 -10.00 19.62 16.65
CA GLN A 20 -9.34 20.69 15.91
C GLN A 20 -8.43 20.09 14.83
N HIS A 21 -8.30 20.82 13.72
CA HIS A 21 -7.40 20.47 12.61
C HIS A 21 -6.38 21.60 12.42
N PRO A 22 -5.31 21.65 13.22
CA PRO A 22 -4.34 22.75 13.19
C PRO A 22 -3.64 22.90 11.83
N HIS A 23 -3.55 21.82 11.10
CA HIS A 23 -3.12 21.79 9.69
C HIS A 23 -3.62 20.50 9.02
N GLY A 24 -3.46 20.39 7.69
CA GLY A 24 -4.06 19.32 6.86
C GLY A 24 -3.66 17.87 7.19
N ARG A 25 -2.67 17.65 8.08
CA ARG A 25 -2.22 16.31 8.48
C ARG A 25 -2.40 16.01 9.96
N ALA A 26 -3.00 16.91 10.73
CA ALA A 26 -3.12 16.71 12.17
C ALA A 26 -4.56 16.84 12.64
N LEU A 27 -4.88 16.06 13.64
CA LEU A 27 -6.07 16.11 14.45
C LEU A 27 -5.65 16.35 15.89
N HIS A 28 -6.23 17.35 16.55
CA HIS A 28 -5.95 17.67 17.95
C HIS A 28 -7.25 17.64 18.76
N CYS A 29 -7.20 17.00 19.90
CA CYS A 29 -8.28 17.00 20.89
C CYS A 29 -7.93 17.93 22.06
N PRO A 30 -8.64 19.04 22.25
CA PRO A 30 -8.33 19.97 23.36
C PRO A 30 -8.68 19.41 24.75
N GLN A 31 -9.52 18.38 24.83
CA GLN A 31 -9.92 17.79 26.11
C GLN A 31 -8.87 16.85 26.70
N CYS A 32 -8.22 16.00 25.88
CA CYS A 32 -7.23 15.03 26.36
C CYS A 32 -5.83 15.26 25.78
N GLU A 33 -5.64 16.35 25.05
CA GLU A 33 -4.37 16.77 24.43
C GLU A 33 -3.77 15.76 23.44
N LEU A 34 -4.58 14.78 22.97
CA LEU A 34 -4.15 13.89 21.89
C LEU A 34 -3.89 14.70 20.63
N THR A 35 -2.70 14.58 20.07
CA THR A 35 -2.41 15.01 18.70
C THR A 35 -2.11 13.77 17.87
N TYR A 36 -2.91 13.57 16.83
CA TYR A 36 -2.72 12.45 15.88
C TYR A 36 -2.34 12.99 14.51
N TYR A 37 -1.24 12.49 13.97
CA TYR A 37 -0.78 12.82 12.63
C TYR A 37 -1.18 11.71 11.66
N HIS A 38 -1.88 12.10 10.59
CA HIS A 38 -2.12 11.21 9.47
C HIS A 38 -0.87 11.15 8.59
N ASN A 39 -0.32 9.97 8.43
CA ASN A 39 0.84 9.72 7.59
C ASN A 39 0.41 8.96 6.32
N VAL A 40 1.16 9.16 5.25
CA VAL A 40 1.02 8.39 4.02
C VAL A 40 1.39 6.94 4.32
N ALA A 41 0.57 5.99 3.87
CA ALA A 41 0.88 4.57 3.99
C ALA A 41 1.98 4.19 2.99
N ALA A 42 2.90 3.33 3.40
CA ALA A 42 3.86 2.73 2.48
C ALA A 42 3.22 1.53 1.77
N ALA A 43 3.39 1.46 0.46
CA ALA A 43 3.00 0.32 -0.35
C ALA A 43 4.15 -0.08 -1.29
N VAL A 44 4.18 -1.32 -1.71
CA VAL A 44 5.18 -1.85 -2.63
C VAL A 44 4.53 -2.39 -3.90
N ALA A 45 5.22 -2.28 -5.03
CA ALA A 45 4.84 -2.88 -6.29
C ALA A 45 6.06 -3.50 -6.95
N CYS A 46 5.93 -4.73 -7.46
CA CYS A 46 7.02 -5.47 -8.08
C CYS A 46 6.87 -5.54 -9.59
N ILE A 47 7.85 -4.99 -10.31
CA ILE A 47 8.06 -5.26 -11.73
C ILE A 47 8.85 -6.56 -11.80
N VAL A 48 8.19 -7.67 -12.15
CA VAL A 48 8.77 -9.01 -12.14
C VAL A 48 9.15 -9.39 -13.55
N LEU A 49 10.42 -9.68 -13.77
CA LEU A 49 10.96 -10.11 -15.06
C LEU A 49 11.59 -11.51 -14.95
N ASP A 50 11.35 -12.33 -15.96
CA ASP A 50 12.07 -13.60 -16.14
C ASP A 50 13.42 -13.40 -16.87
N ASP A 51 14.16 -14.50 -17.13
CA ASP A 51 15.44 -14.48 -17.82
C ASP A 51 15.32 -14.08 -19.31
N ARG A 52 14.10 -14.02 -19.85
CA ARG A 52 13.79 -13.58 -21.21
C ARG A 52 13.21 -12.18 -21.28
N ASP A 53 13.23 -11.45 -20.16
CA ASP A 53 12.64 -10.12 -20.01
C ASP A 53 11.11 -10.07 -20.23
N HIS A 54 10.40 -11.18 -20.07
CA HIS A 54 8.94 -11.13 -19.97
C HIS A 54 8.53 -10.57 -18.64
N ILE A 55 7.48 -9.71 -18.66
CA ILE A 55 6.91 -9.11 -17.45
C ILE A 55 5.73 -9.94 -16.95
N LEU A 56 5.69 -10.20 -15.63
CA LEU A 56 4.52 -10.75 -14.97
C LEU A 56 3.54 -9.62 -14.63
N SER A 57 2.28 -9.81 -14.95
CA SER A 57 1.19 -8.99 -14.46
C SER A 57 0.11 -9.87 -13.84
N VAL A 58 -0.55 -9.35 -12.83
CA VAL A 58 -1.69 -10.00 -12.18
C VAL A 58 -2.99 -9.34 -12.62
N ARG A 59 -4.10 -10.08 -12.65
CA ARG A 59 -5.41 -9.52 -12.92
C ARG A 59 -6.15 -9.32 -11.61
N ARG A 60 -6.55 -8.08 -11.35
CA ARG A 60 -7.27 -7.74 -10.11
C ARG A 60 -8.56 -8.55 -10.00
N ALA A 61 -8.72 -9.27 -8.89
CA ALA A 61 -9.93 -10.06 -8.59
C ALA A 61 -11.02 -9.22 -7.92
N ARG A 62 -10.66 -8.08 -7.31
CA ARG A 62 -11.55 -7.25 -6.48
C ARG A 62 -11.57 -5.79 -6.93
N GLU A 63 -12.62 -5.06 -6.50
CA GLU A 63 -12.67 -3.60 -6.64
C GLU A 63 -11.65 -2.91 -5.71
N PRO A 64 -11.18 -1.72 -6.03
CA PRO A 64 -11.44 -0.94 -7.25
C PRO A 64 -10.69 -1.50 -8.47
N ALA A 65 -11.22 -1.20 -9.68
CA ALA A 65 -10.62 -1.57 -10.96
C ALA A 65 -10.50 -3.10 -11.20
N LYS A 66 -11.48 -3.88 -10.73
CA LYS A 66 -11.57 -5.33 -10.99
C LYS A 66 -11.41 -5.65 -12.48
N GLY A 67 -10.59 -6.67 -12.78
CA GLY A 67 -10.32 -7.15 -14.12
C GLY A 67 -9.21 -6.42 -14.87
N THR A 68 -8.67 -5.31 -14.35
CA THR A 68 -7.49 -4.66 -14.93
C THR A 68 -6.20 -5.41 -14.59
N LEU A 69 -5.17 -5.17 -15.39
CA LEU A 69 -3.83 -5.68 -15.09
C LEU A 69 -3.16 -4.78 -14.05
N ASP A 70 -2.45 -5.41 -13.13
CA ASP A 70 -1.73 -4.75 -12.06
C ASP A 70 -0.38 -5.44 -11.83
N LEU A 71 0.48 -4.82 -11.05
CA LEU A 71 1.73 -5.42 -10.57
C LEU A 71 1.47 -6.12 -9.23
N PRO A 72 2.15 -7.24 -8.95
CA PRO A 72 2.11 -7.82 -7.61
C PRO A 72 2.60 -6.81 -6.56
N GLY A 73 1.89 -6.69 -5.44
CA GLY A 73 2.25 -5.77 -4.39
C GLY A 73 1.13 -5.49 -3.40
N GLY A 74 1.45 -4.73 -2.36
CA GLY A 74 0.51 -4.40 -1.30
C GLY A 74 1.11 -3.46 -0.26
N PHE A 75 0.44 -3.34 0.89
CA PHE A 75 0.89 -2.47 1.97
C PHE A 75 2.07 -3.08 2.74
N VAL A 76 2.95 -2.20 3.20
CA VAL A 76 4.03 -2.57 4.14
C VAL A 76 3.43 -2.72 5.53
N ASP A 77 3.66 -3.86 6.17
CA ASP A 77 3.17 -4.15 7.51
C ASP A 77 3.99 -3.44 8.61
N PRO A 78 3.42 -3.21 9.80
CA PRO A 78 4.18 -2.73 10.95
C PRO A 78 5.41 -3.61 11.23
N HIS A 79 6.57 -2.97 11.45
CA HIS A 79 7.86 -3.62 11.69
C HIS A 79 8.46 -4.39 10.51
N GLU A 80 7.91 -4.21 9.32
CA GLU A 80 8.43 -4.79 8.08
C GLU A 80 9.22 -3.73 7.29
N SER A 81 10.29 -4.13 6.61
CA SER A 81 10.95 -3.26 5.61
C SER A 81 10.22 -3.33 4.27
N ALA A 82 10.36 -2.31 3.45
CA ALA A 82 9.75 -2.30 2.11
C ALA A 82 10.27 -3.46 1.23
N GLU A 83 11.55 -3.84 1.38
CA GLU A 83 12.14 -4.99 0.68
C GLU A 83 11.53 -6.32 1.15
N ALA A 84 11.26 -6.45 2.45
CA ALA A 84 10.60 -7.64 3.01
C ALA A 84 9.16 -7.71 2.51
N ALA A 85 8.42 -6.60 2.56
CA ALA A 85 7.07 -6.50 2.02
C ALA A 85 7.01 -6.89 0.54
N ALA A 86 7.92 -6.36 -0.29
CA ALA A 86 7.97 -6.69 -1.71
C ALA A 86 8.18 -8.19 -1.96
N ARG A 87 9.04 -8.86 -1.17
CA ARG A 87 9.23 -10.31 -1.26
C ARG A 87 8.02 -11.09 -0.79
N ARG A 88 7.41 -10.70 0.33
CA ARG A 88 6.21 -11.33 0.90
C ARG A 88 5.04 -11.24 -0.07
N GLU A 89 4.71 -10.02 -0.53
CA GLU A 89 3.59 -9.80 -1.46
C GLU A 89 3.78 -10.57 -2.77
N LEU A 90 4.98 -10.53 -3.35
CA LEU A 90 5.26 -11.30 -4.54
C LEU A 90 5.04 -12.81 -4.33
N GLN A 91 5.51 -13.35 -3.21
CA GLN A 91 5.33 -14.76 -2.89
C GLN A 91 3.88 -15.11 -2.59
N GLU A 92 3.17 -14.28 -1.84
CA GLU A 92 1.75 -14.50 -1.49
C GLU A 92 0.85 -14.45 -2.72
N GLU A 93 1.04 -13.45 -3.60
CA GLU A 93 0.17 -13.26 -4.76
C GLU A 93 0.52 -14.15 -5.96
N THR A 94 1.77 -14.61 -6.08
CA THR A 94 2.21 -15.33 -7.28
C THR A 94 2.90 -16.67 -7.00
N GLY A 95 3.25 -16.97 -5.76
CA GLY A 95 4.06 -18.14 -5.39
C GLY A 95 5.54 -18.03 -5.76
N LEU A 96 5.97 -16.96 -6.43
CA LEU A 96 7.34 -16.79 -6.90
C LEU A 96 8.25 -16.20 -5.82
N VAL A 97 9.49 -16.69 -5.78
CA VAL A 97 10.54 -16.15 -4.91
C VAL A 97 11.61 -15.49 -5.79
N PRO A 98 11.85 -14.18 -5.68
CA PRO A 98 12.81 -13.50 -6.52
C PRO A 98 14.25 -13.86 -6.17
N GLN A 99 15.09 -14.09 -7.19
CA GLN A 99 16.54 -14.26 -7.04
C GLN A 99 17.23 -12.96 -6.68
N SER A 100 16.73 -11.85 -7.21
CA SER A 100 17.19 -10.50 -6.87
C SER A 100 16.02 -9.54 -6.77
N LEU A 101 16.18 -8.53 -5.91
CA LEU A 101 15.22 -7.45 -5.69
C LEU A 101 16.00 -6.13 -5.63
N ARG A 102 15.60 -5.16 -6.44
CA ARG A 102 16.25 -3.84 -6.50
C ARG A 102 15.20 -2.73 -6.50
N TYR A 103 15.33 -1.80 -5.57
CA TYR A 103 14.52 -0.57 -5.56
C TYR A 103 14.77 0.25 -6.83
N LEU A 104 13.70 0.79 -7.41
CA LEU A 104 13.76 1.63 -8.61
C LEU A 104 13.43 3.09 -8.30
N PHE A 105 12.20 3.36 -7.86
CA PHE A 105 11.67 4.68 -7.59
C PHE A 105 10.41 4.58 -6.72
N SER A 106 9.89 5.73 -6.30
CA SER A 106 8.58 5.81 -5.64
C SER A 106 7.69 6.84 -6.32
N LEU A 107 6.38 6.63 -6.25
CA LEU A 107 5.36 7.55 -6.72
C LEU A 107 4.29 7.77 -5.63
N PRO A 108 3.75 8.98 -5.52
CA PRO A 108 2.57 9.21 -4.69
C PRO A 108 1.35 8.61 -5.39
N ASN A 109 0.44 8.04 -4.59
CA ASN A 109 -0.81 7.52 -5.10
C ASN A 109 -1.97 7.87 -4.16
N THR A 110 -3.19 7.85 -4.67
CA THR A 110 -4.42 8.01 -3.91
C THR A 110 -5.34 6.85 -4.22
N TYR A 111 -5.58 6.04 -3.21
CA TYR A 111 -6.39 4.83 -3.31
C TYR A 111 -7.76 5.07 -2.64
N PRO A 112 -8.88 5.15 -3.41
CA PRO A 112 -10.20 5.29 -2.82
C PRO A 112 -10.62 3.97 -2.15
N TYR A 113 -10.88 4.03 -0.85
CA TYR A 113 -11.32 2.86 -0.10
C TYR A 113 -12.30 3.26 1.01
N SER A 114 -13.40 2.54 1.14
CA SER A 114 -14.41 2.77 2.19
C SER A 114 -14.91 4.22 2.29
N GLY A 115 -14.99 4.94 1.15
CA GLY A 115 -15.48 6.32 1.09
C GLY A 115 -14.47 7.39 1.50
N ILE A 116 -13.23 7.03 1.74
CA ILE A 116 -12.12 7.94 2.02
C ILE A 116 -10.98 7.78 1.02
N ASP A 117 -10.10 8.76 0.97
CA ASP A 117 -8.86 8.70 0.20
C ASP A 117 -7.74 8.14 1.07
N VAL A 118 -7.22 6.98 0.73
CA VAL A 118 -5.99 6.45 1.33
C VAL A 118 -4.81 6.95 0.51
N PHE A 119 -3.98 7.79 1.12
CA PHE A 119 -2.77 8.28 0.47
C PHE A 119 -1.63 7.30 0.68
N THR A 120 -0.94 6.94 -0.41
CA THR A 120 0.20 6.01 -0.36
C THR A 120 1.44 6.61 -0.99
N ALA A 121 2.60 6.12 -0.54
CA ALA A 121 3.85 6.23 -1.24
C ALA A 121 4.16 4.82 -1.77
N ASP A 122 3.97 4.63 -3.07
CA ASP A 122 4.18 3.34 -3.72
C ASP A 122 5.65 3.21 -4.12
N LEU A 123 6.35 2.23 -3.54
CA LEU A 123 7.75 1.92 -3.79
C LEU A 123 7.85 0.80 -4.82
N PHE A 124 8.48 1.09 -5.94
CA PHE A 124 8.62 0.14 -7.06
C PHE A 124 9.94 -0.60 -6.99
N TYR A 125 9.85 -1.93 -7.08
CA TYR A 125 10.99 -2.84 -7.09
C TYR A 125 11.07 -3.61 -8.38
N LEU A 126 12.29 -3.79 -8.91
CA LEU A 126 12.57 -4.77 -9.94
C LEU A 126 12.91 -6.10 -9.28
N ALA A 127 12.10 -7.12 -9.55
CA ALA A 127 12.32 -8.49 -9.10
C ALA A 127 12.72 -9.36 -10.30
N ARG A 128 13.77 -10.18 -10.16
CA ARG A 128 14.18 -11.15 -11.17
C ARG A 128 13.87 -12.57 -10.68
N VAL A 129 13.27 -13.35 -11.58
CA VAL A 129 13.01 -14.78 -11.41
C VAL A 129 13.55 -15.52 -12.65
N PRO A 130 13.92 -16.82 -12.56
CA PRO A 130 14.42 -17.56 -13.73
C PRO A 130 13.34 -17.73 -14.78
N ASP A 131 12.12 -18.04 -14.37
CA ASP A 131 10.94 -18.22 -15.21
C ASP A 131 9.67 -18.03 -14.38
N PHE A 132 8.51 -18.14 -15.02
CA PHE A 132 7.20 -18.06 -14.37
C PHE A 132 6.56 -19.43 -14.11
N ASN A 133 7.34 -20.52 -14.16
CA ASN A 133 6.84 -21.85 -13.86
C ASN A 133 6.39 -21.92 -12.38
N GLY A 134 5.20 -22.46 -12.17
CA GLY A 134 4.59 -22.51 -10.84
C GLY A 134 3.96 -21.20 -10.36
N ALA A 135 3.99 -20.14 -11.16
CA ALA A 135 3.24 -18.93 -10.84
C ALA A 135 1.73 -19.22 -10.81
N HIS A 136 1.06 -18.71 -9.79
CA HIS A 136 -0.40 -18.80 -9.64
C HIS A 136 -0.92 -17.48 -9.09
N ALA A 137 -2.17 -17.18 -9.34
CA ALA A 137 -2.83 -16.05 -8.70
C ALA A 137 -3.31 -16.47 -7.31
N ALA A 138 -3.11 -15.62 -6.30
CA ALA A 138 -3.80 -15.77 -5.03
C ALA A 138 -5.30 -15.47 -5.23
N ASP A 139 -6.18 -16.25 -4.61
CA ASP A 139 -7.64 -16.08 -4.65
C ASP A 139 -8.12 -14.83 -3.89
#